data_1ff43a933b883b0f6bf51ecfbc7afc22
#
_entry.id   1ff43a933b883b0f6bf51ecfbc7afc22
#
_cell.length_a   1.000
_cell.length_b   1.000
_cell.length_c   1.000
_cell.angle_alpha   90.00
_cell.angle_beta   90.00
_cell.angle_gamma   90.00
#
_symmetry.space_group_name_H-M   'P 1'
#
loop_
_entity.id
_entity.type
_entity.pdbx_description
1 polymer ?
#
loop_
_entity_poly.entity_id
_entity_poly.type
_entity_poly.pdbx_seq_one_letter_code
_entity_poly.pdbx_strand_id
1 'polypeptide(L)'
;MCIRDRHNSVSINLNVLEEQRKRNEVTGRNYTKIFYSGSACMYPEHNQLDPDNPDCSEDSAYPANPDSEYGWEKLFSERLYFAYHRNHGIPVRVTRYHNIFGPEGTWDGGREKAPAAICRKVAQLPPVGGHIEVWGDGEQTRSFLYIDECIEASRRLMDSEFIGPVNIGSEEMVTINELTEITSRVAGKPIKRNHKM
;
A
#
# COMPACT_ATOMS: atom_id res chain seq x y z
N MET A 1 -13.68 4.98 -3.58
CA MET A 1 -13.93 4.95 -2.10
C MET A 1 -15.00 5.97 -1.75
N CYS A 2 -16.02 5.56 -1.01
CA CYS A 2 -17.19 6.39 -0.69
C CYS A 2 -16.89 7.35 0.49
N ILE A 3 -17.60 8.48 0.60
CA ILE A 3 -17.48 9.42 1.73
C ILE A 3 -17.72 8.73 3.08
N ARG A 4 -18.65 7.77 3.13
CA ARG A 4 -18.94 6.97 4.32
C ARG A 4 -17.73 6.14 4.76
N ASP A 5 -16.98 5.56 3.83
CA ASP A 5 -15.80 4.75 4.14
C ASP A 5 -14.71 5.60 4.78
N ARG A 6 -14.49 6.81 4.28
CA ARG A 6 -13.51 7.78 4.83
C ARG A 6 -13.87 8.24 6.23
N HIS A 7 -15.13 8.60 6.44
CA HIS A 7 -15.63 8.95 7.77
C HIS A 7 -15.42 7.80 8.77
N ASN A 8 -15.71 6.57 8.37
CA ASN A 8 -15.51 5.41 9.22
C ASN A 8 -14.03 5.19 9.56
N SER A 9 -13.12 5.27 8.59
CA SER A 9 -11.68 5.09 8.82
C SER A 9 -11.13 6.10 9.83
N VAL A 10 -11.42 7.39 9.65
CA VAL A 10 -10.98 8.43 10.59
C VAL A 10 -11.58 8.20 11.98
N SER A 11 -12.86 7.87 12.06
CA SER A 11 -13.55 7.62 13.34
C SER A 11 -12.97 6.40 14.06
N ILE A 12 -12.65 5.33 13.35
CA ILE A 12 -12.01 4.13 13.91
C ILE A 12 -10.64 4.50 14.49
N ASN A 13 -9.80 5.20 13.72
CA ASN A 13 -8.47 5.60 14.16
C ASN A 13 -8.54 6.48 15.42
N LEU A 14 -9.44 7.47 15.43
CA LEU A 14 -9.63 8.34 16.58
C LEU A 14 -10.12 7.56 17.81
N ASN A 15 -11.12 6.69 17.65
CA ASN A 15 -11.66 5.91 18.75
C ASN A 15 -10.62 4.95 19.36
N VAL A 16 -9.79 4.31 18.54
CA VAL A 16 -8.70 3.44 19.02
C VAL A 16 -7.70 4.24 19.85
N LEU A 17 -7.29 5.41 19.36
CA LEU A 17 -6.33 6.27 20.06
C LEU A 17 -6.90 6.83 21.36
N GLU A 18 -8.15 7.32 21.35
CA GLU A 18 -8.83 7.84 22.55
C GLU A 18 -9.07 6.75 23.60
N GLU A 19 -9.45 5.56 23.19
CA GLU A 19 -9.64 4.47 24.13
C GLU A 19 -8.32 4.04 24.76
N GLN A 20 -7.24 3.98 23.98
CA GLN A 20 -5.92 3.70 24.55
C GLN A 20 -5.45 4.81 25.50
N ARG A 21 -5.68 6.08 25.17
CA ARG A 21 -5.36 7.21 26.03
C ARG A 21 -6.07 7.08 27.39
N LYS A 22 -7.40 6.90 27.38
CA LYS A 22 -8.21 6.71 28.58
C LYS A 22 -7.73 5.53 29.42
N ARG A 23 -7.45 4.41 28.77
CA ARG A 23 -6.93 3.22 29.44
C ARG A 23 -5.60 3.48 30.14
N ASN A 24 -4.69 4.20 29.49
CA ASN A 24 -3.40 4.55 30.06
C ASN A 24 -3.56 5.47 31.28
N GLU A 25 -4.48 6.43 31.23
CA GLU A 25 -4.80 7.32 32.38
C GLU A 25 -5.32 6.54 33.59
N VAL A 26 -6.23 5.58 33.35
CA VAL A 26 -6.83 4.77 34.44
C VAL A 26 -5.81 3.79 35.03
N THR A 27 -5.00 3.15 34.19
CA THR A 27 -4.09 2.07 34.62
C THR A 27 -2.71 2.55 35.03
N GLY A 28 -2.35 3.79 34.69
CA GLY A 28 -0.98 4.31 34.84
C GLY A 28 0.04 3.56 33.96
N ARG A 29 -0.40 2.81 32.95
CA ARG A 29 0.43 1.94 32.12
C ARG A 29 0.35 2.35 30.66
N ASN A 30 1.47 2.31 29.94
CA ASN A 30 1.59 2.70 28.55
C ASN A 30 2.40 1.65 27.75
N TYR A 31 1.96 0.39 27.79
CA TYR A 31 2.69 -0.73 27.17
C TYR A 31 2.12 -1.18 25.81
N THR A 32 0.87 -0.80 25.51
CA THR A 32 0.22 -1.27 24.28
C THR A 32 0.72 -0.46 23.10
N LYS A 33 1.50 -1.10 22.24
CA LYS A 33 1.90 -0.53 20.95
C LYS A 33 0.70 -0.57 20.00
N ILE A 34 0.50 0.52 19.26
CA ILE A 34 -0.53 0.61 18.22
C ILE A 34 0.15 0.69 16.86
N PHE A 35 -0.24 -0.20 15.97
CA PHE A 35 0.26 -0.23 14.60
C PHE A 35 -0.70 0.52 13.68
N TYR A 36 -0.16 1.42 12.86
CA TYR A 36 -0.92 2.10 11.82
C TYR A 36 -0.42 1.72 10.42
N SER A 37 -1.33 1.19 9.61
CA SER A 37 -1.09 0.87 8.22
C SER A 37 -1.38 2.08 7.32
N GLY A 38 -0.35 2.87 7.06
CA GLY A 38 -0.39 3.94 6.06
C GLY A 38 -0.32 3.39 4.62
N SER A 39 -0.16 4.27 3.66
CA SER A 39 -0.13 3.93 2.23
C SER A 39 0.77 4.88 1.46
N ALA A 40 1.44 4.41 0.43
CA ALA A 40 2.19 5.25 -0.50
C ALA A 40 1.30 6.26 -1.26
N CYS A 41 -0.02 6.06 -1.29
CA CYS A 41 -0.97 7.03 -1.84
C CYS A 41 -0.98 8.39 -1.09
N MET A 42 -0.30 8.48 0.07
CA MET A 42 -0.18 9.76 0.79
C MET A 42 0.95 10.66 0.27
N TYR A 43 1.87 10.12 -0.55
CA TYR A 43 2.91 10.93 -1.18
C TYR A 43 2.33 11.92 -2.18
N PRO A 44 2.96 13.08 -2.36
CA PRO A 44 2.53 14.04 -3.34
C PRO A 44 2.50 13.45 -4.75
N GLU A 45 1.48 13.81 -5.54
CA GLU A 45 1.34 13.33 -6.92
C GLU A 45 2.59 13.65 -7.76
N HIS A 46 3.13 14.86 -7.63
CA HIS A 46 4.29 15.28 -8.40
C HIS A 46 5.55 14.46 -8.16
N ASN A 47 5.67 13.78 -6.99
CA ASN A 47 6.79 12.87 -6.69
C ASN A 47 6.72 11.57 -7.49
N GLN A 48 5.59 11.27 -8.12
CA GLN A 48 5.33 10.01 -8.82
C GLN A 48 5.11 10.21 -10.34
N LEU A 49 5.26 11.45 -10.85
CA LEU A 49 5.03 11.74 -12.26
C LEU A 49 6.18 11.28 -13.15
N ASP A 50 7.40 11.26 -12.62
CA ASP A 50 8.57 10.75 -13.35
C ASP A 50 8.67 9.23 -13.07
N PRO A 51 8.39 8.37 -14.07
CA PRO A 51 8.45 6.94 -13.88
C PRO A 51 9.88 6.40 -13.69
N ASP A 52 10.89 7.15 -14.13
CA ASP A 52 12.30 6.74 -14.05
C ASP A 52 12.94 7.17 -12.73
N ASN A 53 12.37 8.17 -12.05
CA ASN A 53 12.92 8.69 -10.81
C ASN A 53 11.80 9.13 -9.82
N PRO A 54 10.94 8.20 -9.38
CA PRO A 54 9.92 8.54 -8.39
C PRO A 54 10.56 8.79 -7.02
N ASP A 55 10.19 9.90 -6.36
CA ASP A 55 10.60 10.19 -4.98
C ASP A 55 9.49 9.87 -3.99
N CYS A 56 9.54 8.69 -3.42
CA CYS A 56 8.67 8.27 -2.32
C CYS A 56 9.47 7.99 -1.04
N SER A 57 10.57 8.71 -0.82
CA SER A 57 11.28 8.70 0.46
C SER A 57 10.38 9.22 1.58
N GLU A 58 10.58 8.77 2.81
CA GLU A 58 9.70 9.12 3.93
C GLU A 58 9.60 10.63 4.15
N ASP A 59 10.66 11.37 3.91
CA ASP A 59 10.72 12.82 4.05
C ASP A 59 9.99 13.57 2.92
N SER A 60 9.82 12.94 1.76
CA SER A 60 9.21 13.55 0.58
C SER A 60 7.68 13.73 0.67
N ALA A 61 7.05 13.23 1.75
CA ALA A 61 5.61 13.40 1.94
C ALA A 61 5.17 14.86 2.14
N TYR A 62 6.12 15.78 2.32
CA TYR A 62 5.84 17.20 2.51
C TYR A 62 6.69 18.08 1.60
N PRO A 63 6.11 19.18 1.04
CA PRO A 63 4.72 19.65 1.21
C PRO A 63 3.69 18.66 0.67
N ALA A 64 2.61 18.44 1.43
CA ALA A 64 1.61 17.44 1.13
C ALA A 64 0.76 17.82 -0.09
N ASN A 65 0.64 16.89 -1.04
CA ASN A 65 -0.26 17.00 -2.20
C ASN A 65 -0.68 15.61 -2.72
N PRO A 66 -1.30 14.75 -1.90
CA PRO A 66 -1.83 13.48 -2.37
C PRO A 66 -2.81 13.65 -3.54
N ASP A 67 -2.77 12.72 -4.49
CA ASP A 67 -3.61 12.71 -5.70
C ASP A 67 -5.08 12.38 -5.43
N SER A 68 -5.38 11.88 -4.25
CA SER A 68 -6.69 11.36 -3.89
C SER A 68 -7.08 11.64 -2.45
N GLU A 69 -8.38 11.70 -2.25
CA GLU A 69 -8.95 11.82 -0.91
C GLU A 69 -8.58 10.64 0.02
N TYR A 70 -8.26 9.49 -0.55
CA TYR A 70 -7.72 8.36 0.21
C TYR A 70 -6.31 8.67 0.73
N GLY A 71 -5.47 9.24 -0.11
CA GLY A 71 -4.14 9.69 0.29
C GLY A 71 -4.20 10.74 1.40
N TRP A 72 -5.10 11.72 1.29
CA TRP A 72 -5.32 12.73 2.34
C TRP A 72 -5.81 12.13 3.65
N GLU A 73 -6.74 11.17 3.62
CA GLU A 73 -7.22 10.48 4.81
C GLU A 73 -6.09 9.71 5.50
N LYS A 74 -5.28 8.98 4.71
CA LYS A 74 -4.14 8.23 5.23
C LYS A 74 -3.10 9.16 5.86
N LEU A 75 -2.77 10.26 5.23
CA LEU A 75 -1.83 11.24 5.75
C LEU A 75 -2.35 11.92 7.03
N PHE A 76 -3.63 12.31 7.05
CA PHE A 76 -4.25 12.86 8.26
C PHE A 76 -4.19 11.88 9.43
N SER A 77 -4.55 10.62 9.19
CA SER A 77 -4.51 9.59 10.22
C SER A 77 -3.08 9.35 10.74
N GLU A 78 -2.07 9.30 9.87
CA GLU A 78 -0.66 9.22 10.28
C GLU A 78 -0.29 10.34 11.25
N ARG A 79 -0.65 11.59 10.90
CA ARG A 79 -0.39 12.75 11.77
C ARG A 79 -1.11 12.63 13.11
N LEU A 80 -2.32 12.07 13.11
CA LEU A 80 -3.09 11.84 14.33
C LEU A 80 -2.37 10.85 15.25
N TYR A 81 -1.86 9.73 14.73
CA TYR A 81 -1.06 8.77 15.51
C TYR A 81 0.19 9.42 16.11
N PHE A 82 0.92 10.19 15.33
CA PHE A 82 2.08 10.93 15.85
C PHE A 82 1.71 12.00 16.88
N ALA A 83 0.57 12.67 16.74
CA ALA A 83 0.11 13.63 17.74
C ALA A 83 -0.20 12.94 19.07
N TYR A 84 -0.87 11.80 19.06
CA TYR A 84 -1.13 11.02 20.27
C TYR A 84 0.15 10.46 20.91
N HIS A 85 1.10 10.04 20.08
CA HIS A 85 2.43 9.68 20.59
C HIS A 85 3.10 10.83 21.32
N ARG A 86 3.19 12.01 20.69
CA ARG A 86 3.86 13.19 21.28
C ARG A 86 3.16 13.71 22.53
N ASN A 87 1.83 13.75 22.51
CA ASN A 87 1.06 14.41 23.57
C ASN A 87 0.72 13.48 24.74
N HIS A 88 0.61 12.19 24.50
CA HIS A 88 0.16 11.20 25.48
C HIS A 88 1.13 10.02 25.65
N GLY A 89 2.27 10.03 24.96
CA GLY A 89 3.29 8.98 25.05
C GLY A 89 2.86 7.62 24.53
N ILE A 90 1.74 7.52 23.78
CA ILE A 90 1.26 6.24 23.27
C ILE A 90 2.29 5.64 22.30
N PRO A 91 2.80 4.41 22.54
CA PRO A 91 3.73 3.79 21.62
C PRO A 91 3.05 3.45 20.29
N VAL A 92 3.46 4.10 19.21
CA VAL A 92 2.93 3.86 17.86
C VAL A 92 3.98 3.28 16.95
N ARG A 93 3.55 2.54 15.94
CA ARG A 93 4.37 2.07 14.82
C ARG A 93 3.63 2.41 13.54
N VAL A 94 4.26 3.17 12.68
CA VAL A 94 3.62 3.73 11.49
C VAL A 94 4.34 3.27 10.24
N THR A 95 3.61 2.62 9.34
CA THR A 95 4.11 2.21 8.03
C THR A 95 3.47 3.00 6.91
N ARG A 96 4.13 3.01 5.75
CA ARG A 96 3.57 3.39 4.45
C ARG A 96 3.74 2.21 3.51
N TYR A 97 2.65 1.47 3.31
CA TYR A 97 2.68 0.31 2.41
C TYR A 97 2.67 0.74 0.96
N HIS A 98 3.60 0.21 0.20
CA HIS A 98 3.60 0.25 -1.25
C HIS A 98 2.74 -0.91 -1.80
N ASN A 99 2.84 -1.22 -3.10
CA ASN A 99 1.96 -2.23 -3.69
C ASN A 99 2.26 -3.63 -3.15
N ILE A 100 1.40 -4.12 -2.28
CA ILE A 100 1.48 -5.47 -1.73
C ILE A 100 0.63 -6.41 -2.57
N PHE A 101 1.14 -7.60 -2.83
CA PHE A 101 0.43 -8.65 -3.56
C PHE A 101 0.68 -10.03 -2.93
N GLY A 102 -0.18 -10.98 -3.19
CA GLY A 102 -0.06 -12.34 -2.70
C GLY A 102 -1.35 -13.14 -2.86
N PRO A 103 -1.35 -14.43 -2.46
CA PRO A 103 -2.54 -15.26 -2.47
C PRO A 103 -3.63 -14.70 -1.53
N GLU A 104 -4.86 -15.15 -1.74
CA GLU A 104 -6.05 -14.77 -0.96
C GLU A 104 -6.46 -13.28 -1.07
N GLY A 105 -5.74 -12.48 -1.87
CA GLY A 105 -6.14 -11.14 -2.22
C GLY A 105 -7.31 -11.14 -3.23
N THR A 106 -7.99 -9.98 -3.35
CA THR A 106 -9.02 -9.80 -4.39
C THR A 106 -8.40 -9.95 -5.79
N TRP A 107 -8.93 -10.86 -6.58
CA TRP A 107 -8.42 -11.19 -7.91
C TRP A 107 -9.43 -10.93 -9.05
N ASP A 108 -10.66 -10.60 -8.71
CA ASP A 108 -11.74 -10.28 -9.64
C ASP A 108 -12.73 -9.25 -9.05
N GLY A 109 -13.57 -8.64 -9.88
CA GLY A 109 -14.62 -7.72 -9.45
C GLY A 109 -14.22 -6.23 -9.46
N GLY A 110 -13.11 -5.86 -10.12
CA GLY A 110 -12.70 -4.46 -10.36
C GLY A 110 -12.00 -3.78 -9.18
N ARG A 111 -11.59 -4.54 -8.17
CA ARG A 111 -10.80 -4.05 -7.02
C ARG A 111 -9.42 -4.72 -6.94
N GLU A 112 -9.14 -5.62 -7.86
CA GLU A 112 -7.88 -6.34 -7.94
C GLU A 112 -6.72 -5.42 -8.31
N LYS A 113 -5.56 -5.69 -7.74
CA LYS A 113 -4.31 -5.05 -8.13
C LYS A 113 -3.74 -5.67 -9.42
N ALA A 114 -2.86 -4.95 -10.09
CA ALA A 114 -2.30 -5.39 -11.39
C ALA A 114 -1.76 -6.82 -11.38
N PRO A 115 -0.96 -7.29 -10.39
CA PRO A 115 -0.49 -8.67 -10.39
C PRO A 115 -1.63 -9.70 -10.38
N ALA A 116 -2.64 -9.49 -9.53
CA ALA A 116 -3.78 -10.40 -9.45
C ALA A 116 -4.63 -10.40 -10.74
N ALA A 117 -4.87 -9.21 -11.32
CA ALA A 117 -5.59 -9.07 -12.57
C ALA A 117 -4.87 -9.78 -13.74
N ILE A 118 -3.55 -9.60 -13.84
CA ILE A 118 -2.74 -10.21 -14.89
C ILE A 118 -2.67 -11.73 -14.69
N CYS A 119 -2.40 -12.21 -13.48
CA CYS A 119 -2.43 -13.63 -13.15
C CYS A 119 -3.76 -14.28 -13.53
N ARG A 120 -4.89 -13.66 -13.19
CA ARG A 120 -6.22 -14.14 -13.60
C ARG A 120 -6.37 -14.21 -15.11
N LYS A 121 -6.05 -13.11 -15.81
CA LYS A 121 -6.16 -13.05 -17.28
C LYS A 121 -5.35 -14.16 -17.95
N VAL A 122 -4.11 -14.38 -17.50
CA VAL A 122 -3.24 -15.43 -18.05
C VAL A 122 -3.72 -16.83 -17.65
N ALA A 123 -4.18 -17.03 -16.40
CA ALA A 123 -4.69 -18.32 -15.94
C ALA A 123 -5.91 -18.77 -16.74
N GLN A 124 -6.80 -17.85 -17.13
CA GLN A 124 -8.00 -18.12 -17.92
C GLN A 124 -7.73 -18.42 -19.40
N LEU A 125 -6.52 -18.17 -19.91
CA LEU A 125 -6.16 -18.55 -21.28
C LEU A 125 -6.05 -20.07 -21.44
N PRO A 126 -6.36 -20.60 -22.67
CA PRO A 126 -6.06 -21.99 -22.99
C PRO A 126 -4.55 -22.27 -22.93
N PRO A 127 -4.12 -23.56 -22.88
CA PRO A 127 -2.70 -23.92 -22.84
C PRO A 127 -1.86 -23.39 -24.02
N VAL A 128 -2.50 -23.21 -25.18
CA VAL A 128 -1.86 -22.64 -26.38
C VAL A 128 -1.61 -21.14 -26.29
N GLY A 129 -2.02 -20.52 -25.19
CA GLY A 129 -1.91 -19.08 -24.99
C GLY A 129 -3.05 -18.26 -25.60
N GLY A 130 -2.85 -16.97 -25.76
CA GLY A 130 -3.89 -16.09 -26.30
C GLY A 130 -3.60 -14.60 -26.11
N HIS A 131 -4.65 -13.81 -26.20
CA HIS A 131 -4.57 -12.35 -26.04
C HIS A 131 -5.03 -11.92 -24.66
N ILE A 132 -4.32 -10.98 -24.06
CA ILE A 132 -4.75 -10.30 -22.83
C ILE A 132 -4.83 -8.79 -23.09
N GLU A 133 -5.80 -8.14 -22.46
CA GLU A 133 -5.95 -6.68 -22.50
C GLU A 133 -5.05 -6.05 -21.43
N VAL A 134 -4.26 -5.05 -21.83
CA VAL A 134 -3.43 -4.21 -20.97
C VAL A 134 -3.89 -2.76 -21.14
N TRP A 135 -4.18 -2.07 -20.04
CA TRP A 135 -4.59 -0.68 -20.05
C TRP A 135 -3.38 0.24 -20.24
N GLY A 136 -3.52 1.22 -21.13
CA GLY A 136 -2.43 2.11 -21.56
C GLY A 136 -1.40 1.39 -22.42
N ASP A 137 -0.20 1.96 -22.52
CA ASP A 137 0.93 1.40 -23.28
C ASP A 137 1.67 0.26 -22.53
N GLY A 138 1.41 0.13 -21.21
CA GLY A 138 2.04 -0.87 -20.37
C GLY A 138 3.47 -0.51 -19.92
N GLU A 139 3.96 0.69 -20.23
CA GLU A 139 5.31 1.16 -19.84
C GLU A 139 5.33 1.80 -18.44
N GLN A 140 4.17 2.05 -17.84
CA GLN A 140 4.10 2.53 -16.46
C GLN A 140 4.75 1.53 -15.50
N THR A 141 5.70 2.03 -14.71
CA THR A 141 6.45 1.24 -13.74
C THR A 141 5.75 1.16 -12.39
N ARG A 142 5.92 0.05 -11.71
CA ARG A 142 5.47 -0.17 -10.32
C ARG A 142 6.43 -1.13 -9.62
N SER A 143 6.57 -0.96 -8.32
CA SER A 143 7.18 -1.96 -7.46
C SER A 143 6.10 -2.80 -6.78
N PHE A 144 6.39 -4.07 -6.53
CA PHE A 144 5.46 -4.98 -5.86
C PHE A 144 6.19 -5.78 -4.79
N LEU A 145 5.67 -5.79 -3.56
CA LEU A 145 6.20 -6.57 -2.46
C LEU A 145 5.29 -7.77 -2.17
N TYR A 146 5.90 -8.97 -2.03
CA TYR A 146 5.14 -10.16 -1.70
C TYR A 146 4.64 -10.12 -0.25
N ILE A 147 3.46 -10.68 -0.01
CA ILE A 147 2.76 -10.55 1.28
C ILE A 147 3.56 -11.09 2.47
N ASP A 148 4.30 -12.18 2.32
CA ASP A 148 5.07 -12.76 3.42
C ASP A 148 6.19 -11.81 3.87
N GLU A 149 6.84 -11.12 2.94
CA GLU A 149 7.85 -10.10 3.24
C GLU A 149 7.23 -8.87 3.92
N CYS A 150 6.04 -8.48 3.47
CA CYS A 150 5.27 -7.40 4.09
C CYS A 150 4.91 -7.73 5.55
N ILE A 151 4.46 -8.96 5.81
CA ILE A 151 4.12 -9.43 7.16
C ILE A 151 5.37 -9.45 8.05
N GLU A 152 6.48 -9.97 7.54
CA GLU A 152 7.74 -10.01 8.30
C GLU A 152 8.28 -8.61 8.61
N ALA A 153 8.24 -7.69 7.64
CA ALA A 153 8.64 -6.29 7.86
C ALA A 153 7.74 -5.61 8.90
N SER A 154 6.43 -5.83 8.83
CA SER A 154 5.46 -5.30 9.80
C SER A 154 5.70 -5.84 11.21
N ARG A 155 6.01 -7.15 11.33
CA ARG A 155 6.34 -7.78 12.60
C ARG A 155 7.62 -7.18 13.18
N ARG A 156 8.68 -7.05 12.38
CA ARG A 156 9.94 -6.43 12.82
C ARG A 156 9.74 -5.00 13.31
N LEU A 157 8.92 -4.21 12.62
CA LEU A 157 8.59 -2.87 13.07
C LEU A 157 7.86 -2.89 14.41
N MET A 158 6.89 -3.78 14.60
CA MET A 158 6.17 -3.92 15.88
C MET A 158 7.11 -4.31 17.02
N ASP A 159 8.09 -5.18 16.77
CA ASP A 159 9.06 -5.61 17.78
C ASP A 159 10.10 -4.53 18.10
N SER A 160 10.34 -3.60 17.17
CA SER A 160 11.33 -2.52 17.32
C SER A 160 10.84 -1.36 18.21
N GLU A 161 11.74 -0.43 18.51
CA GLU A 161 11.39 0.85 19.12
C GLU A 161 11.26 1.99 18.08
N PHE A 162 11.42 1.69 16.79
CA PHE A 162 11.27 2.67 15.73
C PHE A 162 9.79 3.02 15.52
N ILE A 163 9.47 4.31 15.62
CA ILE A 163 8.09 4.80 15.56
C ILE A 163 7.57 4.83 14.11
N GLY A 164 8.43 5.20 13.19
CA GLY A 164 8.11 5.47 11.79
C GLY A 164 8.11 6.98 11.48
N PRO A 165 7.59 7.40 10.31
CA PRO A 165 7.04 6.50 9.29
C PRO A 165 8.14 5.65 8.64
N VAL A 166 7.77 4.49 8.12
CA VAL A 166 8.68 3.65 7.33
C VAL A 166 7.96 3.07 6.13
N ASN A 167 8.59 3.16 4.97
CA ASN A 167 8.11 2.51 3.76
C ASN A 167 8.28 0.99 3.89
N ILE A 168 7.24 0.25 3.56
CA ILE A 168 7.28 -1.19 3.38
C ILE A 168 6.89 -1.48 1.93
N GLY A 169 7.89 -1.78 1.12
CA GLY A 169 7.78 -1.95 -0.33
C GLY A 169 9.00 -2.67 -0.89
N SER A 170 9.07 -2.78 -2.19
CA SER A 170 10.23 -3.28 -2.94
C SER A 170 10.86 -2.14 -3.73
N GLU A 171 12.18 -2.15 -3.87
CA GLU A 171 12.92 -1.25 -4.75
C GLU A 171 12.92 -1.75 -6.21
N GLU A 172 12.56 -3.02 -6.43
CA GLU A 172 12.48 -3.62 -7.75
C GLU A 172 11.30 -3.04 -8.53
N MET A 173 11.59 -2.29 -9.57
CA MET A 173 10.61 -1.69 -10.47
C MET A 173 10.39 -2.59 -11.66
N VAL A 174 9.13 -2.78 -12.03
CA VAL A 174 8.74 -3.52 -13.25
C VAL A 174 7.69 -2.71 -14.02
N THR A 175 7.77 -2.74 -15.35
CA THR A 175 6.68 -2.26 -16.19
C THR A 175 5.50 -3.23 -16.16
N ILE A 176 4.31 -2.76 -16.51
CA ILE A 176 3.16 -3.66 -16.66
C ILE A 176 3.40 -4.67 -17.79
N ASN A 177 4.14 -4.26 -18.82
CA ASN A 177 4.54 -5.15 -19.90
C ASN A 177 5.47 -6.29 -19.39
N GLU A 178 6.49 -5.97 -18.60
CA GLU A 178 7.36 -6.97 -17.97
C GLU A 178 6.59 -7.90 -17.02
N LEU A 179 5.68 -7.35 -16.21
CA LEU A 179 4.83 -8.14 -15.34
C LEU A 179 4.00 -9.17 -16.12
N THR A 180 3.46 -8.78 -17.29
CA THR A 180 2.74 -9.72 -18.15
C THR A 180 3.65 -10.80 -18.72
N GLU A 181 4.88 -10.49 -19.10
CA GLU A 181 5.88 -11.45 -19.60
C GLU A 181 6.30 -12.44 -18.52
N ILE A 182 6.58 -11.95 -17.31
CA ILE A 182 6.90 -12.80 -16.16
C ILE A 182 5.75 -13.78 -15.91
N THR A 183 4.52 -13.29 -15.86
CA THR A 183 3.33 -14.12 -15.61
C THR A 183 3.13 -15.16 -16.73
N SER A 184 3.31 -14.76 -17.99
CA SER A 184 3.24 -15.66 -19.14
C SER A 184 4.27 -16.79 -19.05
N ARG A 185 5.52 -16.45 -18.73
CA ARG A 185 6.62 -17.39 -18.56
C ARG A 185 6.36 -18.39 -17.44
N VAL A 186 5.92 -17.88 -16.26
CA VAL A 186 5.60 -18.73 -15.10
C VAL A 186 4.43 -19.67 -15.40
N ALA A 187 3.43 -19.20 -16.12
CA ALA A 187 2.26 -20.01 -16.50
C ALA A 187 2.54 -20.99 -17.65
N GLY A 188 3.65 -20.84 -18.38
CA GLY A 188 3.94 -21.61 -19.59
C GLY A 188 2.97 -21.34 -20.74
N LYS A 189 2.30 -20.19 -20.77
CA LYS A 189 1.29 -19.81 -21.76
C LYS A 189 1.76 -18.59 -22.56
N PRO A 190 2.01 -18.72 -23.88
CA PRO A 190 2.40 -17.58 -24.70
C PRO A 190 1.26 -16.56 -24.80
N ILE A 191 1.57 -15.29 -24.59
CA ILE A 191 0.60 -14.20 -24.62
C ILE A 191 0.91 -13.18 -25.73
N LYS A 192 -0.16 -12.54 -26.23
CA LYS A 192 -0.09 -11.31 -27.00
C LYS A 192 -0.85 -10.21 -26.24
N ARG A 193 -0.24 -9.05 -26.08
CA ARG A 193 -0.83 -7.90 -25.39
C ARG A 193 -1.66 -7.08 -26.37
N ASN A 194 -2.87 -6.74 -25.98
CA ASN A 194 -3.73 -5.79 -26.67
C ASN A 194 -3.81 -4.54 -25.79
N HIS A 195 -3.12 -3.48 -26.20
CA HIS A 195 -3.11 -2.22 -25.48
C HIS A 195 -4.40 -1.47 -25.75
N LYS A 196 -5.08 -1.04 -24.67
CA LYS A 196 -6.32 -0.26 -24.71
C LYS A 196 -6.02 1.15 -24.19
N MET A 197 -5.93 2.06 -25.14
CA MET A 197 -5.78 3.48 -24.87
C MET A 197 -7.06 4.12 -24.33
#